data_e9588371c9f734f32eb1b24e5d60eff1
#
_entry.id   e9588371c9f734f32eb1b24e5d60eff1
#
_cell.length_a   1.000
_cell.length_b   1.000
_cell.length_c   1.000
_cell.angle_alpha   90.00
_cell.angle_beta   90.00
_cell.angle_gamma   90.00
#
_symmetry.space_group_name_H-M   'P 1'
#
loop_
_entity.id
_entity.type
_entity.pdbx_description
1 polymer ?
#
loop_
_entity_poly.entity_id
_entity_poly.type
_entity_poly.pdbx_seq_one_letter_code
_entity_poly.pdbx_strand_id
1 'polypeptide(L)'
;MNMKKIYILWGLLACMALFTSCYEEDTLTPTEGGIELRFKVPQGNNSWDDDIAQIYEDYNVYLIYKDLQRADFNRSWTGISYGSGYEGQGCVNDEMTNYYVEFMKKHIFAYLNPPITSKVLPMYWYLGYNVYSKSVLEVGGVILASWIVPIHAN
;
A
#
# COMPACT_ATOMS: atom_id res chain seq x y z
N MET A 1 -21.22 39.08 51.57
CA MET A 1 -20.39 38.28 50.63
C MET A 1 -19.84 39.26 49.56
N ASN A 2 -18.52 39.39 49.40
CA ASN A 2 -17.91 40.44 48.58
C ASN A 2 -18.22 40.19 47.07
N MET A 3 -18.84 41.14 46.42
CA MET A 3 -19.20 41.04 44.98
C MET A 3 -18.04 40.60 44.09
N LYS A 4 -16.82 41.01 44.38
CA LYS A 4 -15.62 40.56 43.66
C LYS A 4 -15.39 39.06 43.75
N LYS A 5 -15.72 38.40 44.86
CA LYS A 5 -15.59 36.93 44.97
C LYS A 5 -16.66 36.17 44.18
N ILE A 6 -17.84 36.78 43.98
CA ILE A 6 -18.92 36.21 43.19
C ILE A 6 -18.51 36.18 41.70
N TYR A 7 -17.92 37.24 41.17
CA TYR A 7 -17.47 37.27 39.78
C TYR A 7 -16.31 36.28 39.49
N ILE A 8 -15.43 36.08 40.45
CA ILE A 8 -14.35 35.09 40.36
C ILE A 8 -14.96 33.67 40.30
N LEU A 9 -15.93 33.39 41.15
CA LEU A 9 -16.61 32.08 41.19
C LEU A 9 -17.37 31.79 39.88
N TRP A 10 -18.05 32.78 39.32
CA TRP A 10 -18.76 32.66 38.04
C TRP A 10 -17.78 32.49 36.89
N GLY A 11 -16.64 33.18 36.89
CA GLY A 11 -15.57 33.00 35.91
C GLY A 11 -14.97 31.60 35.92
N LEU A 12 -14.76 31.03 37.11
CA LEU A 12 -14.20 29.67 37.28
C LEU A 12 -15.23 28.61 36.80
N LEU A 13 -16.53 28.81 37.09
CA LEU A 13 -17.60 27.94 36.69
C LEU A 13 -17.75 27.95 35.14
N ALA A 14 -17.62 29.10 34.49
CA ALA A 14 -17.67 29.23 33.06
C ALA A 14 -16.46 28.57 32.37
N CYS A 15 -15.27 28.68 32.96
CA CYS A 15 -14.08 27.95 32.44
C CYS A 15 -14.24 26.43 32.54
N MET A 16 -14.81 25.91 33.62
CA MET A 16 -15.05 24.47 33.75
C MET A 16 -16.03 23.93 32.70
N ALA A 17 -17.02 24.71 32.29
CA ALA A 17 -17.97 24.30 31.25
C ALA A 17 -17.34 24.19 29.84
N LEU A 18 -16.20 24.84 29.61
CA LEU A 18 -15.50 24.78 28.32
C LEU A 18 -14.63 23.52 28.16
N PHE A 19 -14.34 22.79 29.24
CA PHE A 19 -13.53 21.58 29.18
C PHE A 19 -14.37 20.29 29.09
N THR A 20 -15.69 20.35 29.08
CA THR A 20 -16.57 19.19 28.92
C THR A 20 -16.92 18.89 27.47
N SER A 21 -16.25 19.50 26.50
CA SER A 21 -16.29 19.03 25.12
C SER A 21 -15.40 17.80 24.99
N CYS A 22 -15.76 16.72 25.71
CA CYS A 22 -15.37 15.39 25.26
C CYS A 22 -16.05 15.19 23.91
N TYR A 23 -15.28 15.24 22.86
CA TYR A 23 -15.67 14.75 21.56
C TYR A 23 -15.89 13.24 21.76
N GLU A 24 -17.12 12.80 21.87
CA GLU A 24 -17.48 11.41 21.73
C GLU A 24 -17.17 11.07 20.26
N GLU A 25 -16.01 10.45 20.02
CA GLU A 25 -15.80 9.80 18.74
C GLU A 25 -16.91 8.78 18.55
N ASP A 26 -17.71 8.95 17.51
CA ASP A 26 -18.66 7.96 17.07
C ASP A 26 -17.95 6.62 17.00
N THR A 27 -18.49 5.61 17.67
CA THR A 27 -17.96 4.25 17.61
C THR A 27 -17.88 3.88 16.13
N LEU A 28 -16.66 3.79 15.60
CA LEU A 28 -16.43 3.33 14.23
C LEU A 28 -16.99 1.92 14.14
N THR A 29 -18.21 1.80 13.63
CA THR A 29 -18.74 0.50 13.24
C THR A 29 -17.89 0.03 12.07
N PRO A 30 -17.16 -1.11 12.18
CA PRO A 30 -16.46 -1.66 11.04
C PRO A 30 -17.48 -1.81 9.91
N THR A 31 -17.24 -1.19 8.78
CA THR A 31 -18.04 -1.43 7.59
C THR A 31 -17.95 -2.92 7.31
N GLU A 32 -19.08 -3.63 7.37
CA GLU A 32 -19.15 -5.09 7.15
C GLU A 32 -18.74 -5.49 5.72
N GLY A 33 -18.55 -4.55 4.82
CA GLY A 33 -17.84 -4.75 3.57
C GLY A 33 -16.36 -4.78 3.86
N GLY A 34 -15.75 -5.96 3.93
CA GLY A 34 -14.29 -6.12 3.99
C GLY A 34 -13.62 -5.26 2.92
N ILE A 35 -12.38 -4.84 3.17
CA ILE A 35 -11.59 -4.11 2.18
C ILE A 35 -11.62 -4.94 0.89
N GLU A 36 -12.24 -4.43 -0.16
CA GLU A 36 -12.24 -5.08 -1.45
C GLU A 36 -10.80 -5.14 -1.95
N LEU A 37 -10.25 -6.35 -1.96
CA LEU A 37 -8.87 -6.55 -2.40
C LEU A 37 -8.81 -6.24 -3.91
N ARG A 38 -7.88 -5.36 -4.28
CA ARG A 38 -7.63 -4.98 -5.67
C ARG A 38 -7.38 -6.19 -6.58
N PHE A 39 -6.74 -7.22 -6.03
CA PHE A 39 -6.42 -8.44 -6.76
C PHE A 39 -7.12 -9.64 -6.14
N LYS A 40 -7.66 -10.50 -7.00
CA LYS A 40 -8.12 -11.84 -6.59
C LYS A 40 -6.89 -12.75 -6.54
N VAL A 41 -6.72 -13.47 -5.45
CA VAL A 41 -5.60 -14.40 -5.27
C VAL A 41 -6.16 -15.80 -4.98
N PRO A 42 -5.65 -16.83 -5.64
CA PRO A 42 -4.72 -16.79 -6.78
C PRO A 42 -5.31 -16.14 -8.03
N GLN A 43 -4.46 -15.63 -8.91
CA GLN A 43 -4.89 -14.93 -10.13
C GLN A 43 -5.25 -15.86 -11.28
N GLY A 44 -4.98 -17.16 -11.15
CA GLY A 44 -5.24 -18.18 -12.17
C GLY A 44 -5.48 -19.56 -11.54
N ASN A 45 -5.30 -20.62 -12.32
CA ASN A 45 -5.45 -22.03 -11.91
C ASN A 45 -4.29 -22.88 -12.46
N ASN A 46 -3.10 -22.32 -12.51
CA ASN A 46 -1.90 -23.03 -12.94
C ASN A 46 -1.16 -23.61 -11.70
N SER A 47 -0.17 -24.45 -11.92
CA SER A 47 0.60 -25.03 -10.81
C SER A 47 1.28 -24.00 -9.91
N TRP A 48 1.75 -22.88 -10.47
CA TRP A 48 2.32 -21.79 -9.69
C TRP A 48 1.29 -21.01 -8.88
N ASP A 49 0.02 -21.06 -9.24
CA ASP A 49 -1.05 -20.43 -8.47
C ASP A 49 -1.29 -21.15 -7.14
N ASP A 50 -1.11 -22.47 -7.10
CA ASP A 50 -1.13 -23.26 -5.87
C ASP A 50 0.04 -22.85 -4.96
N ASP A 51 1.21 -22.64 -5.52
CA ASP A 51 2.38 -22.15 -4.79
C ASP A 51 2.19 -20.74 -4.24
N ILE A 52 1.56 -19.85 -5.02
CA ILE A 52 1.20 -18.50 -4.58
C ILE A 52 0.19 -18.54 -3.43
N ALA A 53 -0.78 -19.44 -3.51
CA ALA A 53 -1.75 -19.64 -2.43
C ALA A 53 -1.07 -20.13 -1.14
N GLN A 54 -0.13 -21.06 -1.25
CA GLN A 54 0.64 -21.53 -0.10
C GLN A 54 1.52 -20.43 0.51
N ILE A 55 2.18 -19.63 -0.32
CA ILE A 55 2.97 -18.47 0.15
C ILE A 55 2.07 -17.47 0.88
N TYR A 56 0.86 -17.25 0.39
CA TYR A 56 -0.09 -16.38 1.07
C TYR A 56 -0.49 -16.93 2.45
N GLU A 57 -0.79 -18.21 2.56
CA GLU A 57 -1.15 -18.85 3.84
C GLU A 57 -0.01 -18.76 4.85
N ASP A 58 1.23 -19.02 4.42
CA ASP A 58 2.39 -19.05 5.29
C ASP A 58 2.89 -17.65 5.68
N TYR A 59 2.88 -16.69 4.77
CA TYR A 59 3.56 -15.39 4.92
C TYR A 59 2.65 -14.17 4.84
N ASN A 60 1.36 -14.35 4.53
CA ASN A 60 0.40 -13.26 4.27
C ASN A 60 0.87 -12.31 3.15
N VAL A 61 1.54 -12.86 2.14
CA VAL A 61 2.07 -12.14 0.98
C VAL A 61 1.34 -12.55 -0.29
N TYR A 62 0.83 -11.58 -1.01
CA TYR A 62 0.23 -11.77 -2.33
C TYR A 62 1.28 -11.55 -3.42
N LEU A 63 1.69 -12.60 -4.12
CA LEU A 63 2.50 -12.50 -5.33
C LEU A 63 1.56 -12.20 -6.52
N ILE A 64 1.70 -11.03 -7.10
CA ILE A 64 0.86 -10.53 -8.19
C ILE A 64 1.67 -10.48 -9.48
N TYR A 65 1.27 -11.24 -10.49
CA TYR A 65 2.01 -11.42 -11.72
C TYR A 65 1.30 -10.87 -12.96
N LYS A 66 0.00 -10.54 -12.88
CA LYS A 66 -0.77 -9.96 -13.98
C LYS A 66 -1.72 -8.86 -13.51
N ASP A 67 -2.35 -8.17 -14.45
CA ASP A 67 -3.30 -7.09 -14.22
C ASP A 67 -2.71 -5.90 -13.45
N LEU A 68 -1.39 -5.73 -13.51
CA LEU A 68 -0.70 -4.60 -12.92
C LEU A 68 -1.00 -3.32 -13.69
N GLN A 69 -1.33 -2.28 -12.96
CA GLN A 69 -1.59 -0.94 -13.48
C GLN A 69 -0.55 0.05 -12.96
N ARG A 70 -0.41 1.18 -13.64
CA ARG A 70 0.49 2.24 -13.21
C ARG A 70 0.28 2.65 -11.74
N ALA A 71 -0.97 2.67 -11.29
CA ALA A 71 -1.31 3.01 -9.91
C ALA A 71 -0.71 2.01 -8.89
N ASP A 72 -0.50 0.76 -9.27
CA ASP A 72 0.07 -0.25 -8.37
C ASP A 72 1.55 0.02 -8.10
N PHE A 73 2.28 0.53 -9.09
CA PHE A 73 3.69 0.93 -8.94
C PHE A 73 3.87 2.27 -8.21
N ASN A 74 2.80 3.06 -8.08
CA ASN A 74 2.85 4.43 -7.60
C ASN A 74 1.91 4.67 -6.42
N ARG A 75 1.79 3.72 -5.52
CA ARG A 75 0.95 3.82 -4.31
C ARG A 75 1.54 4.69 -3.21
N SER A 76 2.45 5.57 -3.54
CA SER A 76 2.97 6.52 -2.58
C SER A 76 1.96 7.63 -2.33
N TRP A 77 1.66 7.88 -1.07
CA TRP A 77 0.86 9.03 -0.61
C TRP A 77 1.59 10.37 -0.74
N THR A 78 2.86 10.34 -1.11
CA THR A 78 3.71 11.52 -1.29
C THR A 78 3.55 12.21 -2.64
N GLY A 79 2.42 12.03 -3.30
CA GLY A 79 2.05 12.77 -4.49
C GLY A 79 3.08 12.70 -5.63
N ILE A 80 2.77 11.94 -6.66
CA ILE A 80 3.59 11.91 -7.85
C ILE A 80 3.21 13.10 -8.72
N SER A 81 4.21 13.88 -9.13
CA SER A 81 4.04 14.91 -10.14
C SER A 81 3.34 14.35 -11.38
N TYR A 82 2.44 15.12 -11.97
CA TYR A 82 1.72 14.72 -13.16
C TYR A 82 2.71 14.21 -14.23
N GLY A 83 2.49 12.96 -14.67
CA GLY A 83 3.33 12.34 -15.70
C GLY A 83 4.62 11.66 -15.23
N SER A 84 5.11 11.95 -14.02
CA SER A 84 6.27 11.26 -13.43
C SER A 84 5.85 10.02 -12.65
N GLY A 85 6.74 9.08 -12.41
CA GLY A 85 6.51 7.90 -11.58
C GLY A 85 7.14 6.63 -12.14
N TYR A 86 6.71 5.50 -11.61
CA TYR A 86 7.15 4.18 -12.05
C TYR A 86 6.12 3.59 -13.02
N GLU A 87 6.61 2.91 -14.03
CA GLU A 87 5.81 2.13 -14.98
C GLU A 87 6.43 0.76 -15.13
N GLY A 88 5.61 -0.24 -15.44
CA GLY A 88 6.04 -1.62 -15.64
C GLY A 88 4.88 -2.48 -16.08
N GLN A 89 5.16 -3.74 -16.31
CA GLN A 89 4.18 -4.75 -16.71
C GLN A 89 4.27 -5.94 -15.76
N GLY A 90 3.22 -6.73 -15.68
CA GLY A 90 3.29 -8.07 -15.07
C GLY A 90 4.07 -9.04 -15.96
N CYS A 91 4.15 -10.29 -15.53
CA CYS A 91 4.79 -11.34 -16.32
C CYS A 91 4.16 -11.44 -17.72
N VAL A 92 5.00 -11.53 -18.75
CA VAL A 92 4.55 -11.50 -20.15
C VAL A 92 4.09 -12.87 -20.65
N ASN A 93 4.47 -13.95 -19.98
CA ASN A 93 4.07 -15.32 -20.33
C ASN A 93 4.17 -16.25 -19.12
N ASP A 94 3.67 -17.45 -19.30
CA ASP A 94 3.60 -18.50 -18.28
C ASP A 94 4.99 -18.97 -17.82
N GLU A 95 5.93 -19.06 -18.74
CA GLU A 95 7.31 -19.47 -18.42
C GLU A 95 7.99 -18.49 -17.46
N MET A 96 7.83 -17.19 -17.72
CA MET A 96 8.35 -16.14 -16.83
C MET A 96 7.66 -16.16 -15.47
N THR A 97 6.34 -16.36 -15.44
CA THR A 97 5.58 -16.45 -14.19
C THR A 97 6.08 -17.61 -13.34
N ASN A 98 6.17 -18.79 -13.94
CA ASN A 98 6.68 -19.98 -13.27
C ASN A 98 8.09 -19.77 -12.75
N TYR A 99 8.98 -19.21 -13.57
CA TYR A 99 10.36 -18.91 -13.17
C TYR A 99 10.40 -17.97 -11.95
N TYR A 100 9.63 -16.90 -11.95
CA TYR A 100 9.63 -15.97 -10.82
C TYR A 100 9.07 -16.59 -9.54
N VAL A 101 7.98 -17.35 -9.63
CA VAL A 101 7.41 -18.01 -8.45
C VAL A 101 8.37 -19.04 -7.87
N GLU A 102 9.00 -19.86 -8.73
CA GLU A 102 10.03 -20.81 -8.31
C GLU A 102 11.24 -20.12 -7.67
N PHE A 103 11.70 -19.01 -8.26
CA PHE A 103 12.76 -18.20 -7.70
C PHE A 103 12.39 -17.67 -6.31
N MET A 104 11.20 -17.12 -6.15
CA MET A 104 10.72 -16.60 -4.87
C MET A 104 10.67 -17.70 -3.82
N LYS A 105 10.14 -18.88 -4.16
CA LYS A 105 10.10 -20.03 -3.25
C LYS A 105 11.48 -20.46 -2.81
N LYS A 106 12.38 -20.68 -3.75
CA LYS A 106 13.69 -21.29 -3.49
C LYS A 106 14.71 -20.32 -2.87
N HIS A 107 14.65 -19.06 -3.24
CA HIS A 107 15.71 -18.09 -2.91
C HIS A 107 15.29 -17.01 -1.93
N ILE A 108 13.99 -16.88 -1.64
CA ILE A 108 13.48 -15.90 -0.69
C ILE A 108 12.71 -16.58 0.42
N PHE A 109 11.57 -17.18 0.14
CA PHE A 109 10.70 -17.74 1.18
C PHE A 109 11.32 -18.93 1.91
N ALA A 110 12.17 -19.72 1.26
CA ALA A 110 12.88 -20.83 1.90
C ALA A 110 13.75 -20.42 3.08
N TYR A 111 14.15 -19.15 3.17
CA TYR A 111 15.00 -18.61 4.23
C TYR A 111 14.24 -17.78 5.26
N LEU A 112 12.95 -17.62 5.10
CA LEU A 112 12.12 -16.83 5.99
C LEU A 112 11.43 -17.72 7.03
N ASN A 113 11.19 -17.17 8.20
CA ASN A 113 10.45 -17.85 9.27
C ASN A 113 9.00 -17.32 9.31
N PRO A 114 7.98 -18.07 8.86
CA PRO A 114 6.61 -17.61 8.73
C PRO A 114 6.04 -16.92 9.99
N PRO A 115 6.14 -17.49 11.21
CA PRO A 115 5.60 -16.90 12.43
C PRO A 115 6.11 -15.48 12.75
N ILE A 116 7.31 -15.16 12.27
CA ILE A 116 7.95 -13.85 12.51
C ILE A 116 7.72 -12.92 11.32
N THR A 117 8.01 -13.41 10.13
CA THR A 117 8.07 -12.57 8.92
C THR A 117 6.71 -12.22 8.37
N SER A 118 5.69 -13.07 8.54
CA SER A 118 4.31 -12.80 8.10
C SER A 118 3.70 -11.51 8.68
N LYS A 119 4.25 -11.01 9.78
CA LYS A 119 3.78 -9.79 10.46
C LYS A 119 4.43 -8.51 9.95
N VAL A 120 5.53 -8.62 9.22
CA VAL A 120 6.36 -7.47 8.81
C VAL A 120 6.54 -7.35 7.29
N LEU A 121 6.20 -8.40 6.54
CA LEU A 121 6.31 -8.36 5.08
C LEU A 121 5.22 -7.47 4.48
N PRO A 122 5.52 -6.74 3.39
CA PRO A 122 4.51 -6.05 2.61
C PRO A 122 3.49 -7.05 2.05
N MET A 123 2.21 -6.69 2.07
CA MET A 123 1.13 -7.56 1.61
C MET A 123 1.22 -7.88 0.11
N TYR A 124 1.60 -6.92 -0.73
CA TYR A 124 1.67 -7.09 -2.18
C TYR A 124 3.10 -7.07 -2.68
N TRP A 125 3.47 -8.11 -3.42
CA TRP A 125 4.75 -8.24 -4.10
C TRP A 125 4.47 -8.40 -5.60
N TYR A 126 4.86 -7.41 -6.37
CA TYR A 126 4.60 -7.40 -7.81
C TYR A 126 5.74 -8.07 -8.57
N LEU A 127 5.42 -9.15 -9.27
CA LEU A 127 6.34 -9.82 -10.18
C LEU A 127 6.36 -9.02 -11.49
N GLY A 128 7.12 -7.93 -11.46
CA GLY A 128 7.15 -6.96 -12.53
C GLY A 128 8.21 -7.26 -13.59
N TYR A 129 7.87 -6.95 -14.83
CA TYR A 129 8.76 -6.99 -15.97
C TYR A 129 8.90 -5.58 -16.58
N ASN A 130 10.09 -5.27 -17.10
CA ASN A 130 10.38 -4.01 -17.75
C ASN A 130 9.96 -2.78 -16.91
N VAL A 131 10.36 -2.79 -15.63
CA VAL A 131 10.05 -1.69 -14.72
C VAL A 131 11.02 -0.54 -14.95
N TYR A 132 10.48 0.66 -15.10
CA TYR A 132 11.28 1.86 -15.29
C TYR A 132 10.71 3.05 -14.54
N SER A 133 11.56 4.01 -14.23
CA SER A 133 11.18 5.32 -13.72
C SER A 133 11.01 6.29 -14.87
N LYS A 134 9.90 7.00 -14.88
CA LYS A 134 9.63 8.08 -15.82
C LYS A 134 9.59 9.40 -15.07
N SER A 135 10.32 10.39 -15.59
CA SER A 135 10.29 11.75 -15.08
C SER A 135 9.85 12.70 -16.18
N VAL A 136 9.01 13.66 -15.84
CA VAL A 136 8.46 14.64 -16.76
C VAL A 136 8.70 16.03 -16.18
N LEU A 137 9.28 16.92 -16.96
CA LEU A 137 9.37 18.33 -16.66
C LEU A 137 8.20 19.05 -17.34
N GLU A 138 7.30 19.54 -16.54
CA GLU A 138 6.12 20.27 -16.99
C GLU A 138 6.10 21.68 -16.38
N VAL A 139 5.81 22.66 -17.20
CA VAL A 139 5.65 24.06 -16.78
C VAL A 139 4.40 24.63 -17.42
N GLY A 140 3.46 25.09 -16.61
CA GLY A 140 2.23 25.70 -17.08
C GLY A 140 1.34 24.79 -17.94
N GLY A 141 1.33 23.47 -17.67
CA GLY A 141 0.57 22.49 -18.45
C GLY A 141 1.26 22.04 -19.74
N VAL A 142 2.50 22.48 -20.01
CA VAL A 142 3.26 22.09 -21.20
C VAL A 142 4.43 21.19 -20.78
N ILE A 143 4.54 20.01 -21.38
CA ILE A 143 5.67 19.10 -21.19
C ILE A 143 6.87 19.65 -21.95
N LEU A 144 7.90 20.04 -21.21
CA LEU A 144 9.15 20.55 -21.77
C LEU A 144 10.17 19.47 -22.04
N ALA A 145 10.21 18.43 -21.18
CA ALA A 145 11.08 17.28 -21.32
C ALA A 145 10.52 16.06 -20.64
N SER A 146 10.88 14.88 -21.13
CA SER A 146 10.64 13.60 -20.45
C SER A 146 11.83 12.69 -20.62
N TRP A 147 12.14 11.89 -19.61
CA TRP A 147 13.21 10.87 -19.67
C TRP A 147 12.78 9.61 -18.91
N ILE A 148 13.28 8.49 -19.38
CA ILE A 148 12.98 7.16 -18.88
C ILE A 148 14.29 6.54 -18.40
N VAL A 149 14.29 6.04 -17.18
CA VAL A 149 15.42 5.33 -16.60
C VAL A 149 14.96 3.89 -16.30
N PRO A 150 15.47 2.89 -17.03
CA PRO A 150 15.19 1.50 -16.71
C PRO A 150 15.67 1.16 -15.29
N ILE A 151 14.86 0.41 -14.56
CA ILE A 151 15.27 -0.14 -13.27
C ILE A 151 15.82 -1.53 -13.57
N HIS A 152 17.15 -1.62 -13.59
CA HIS A 152 17.81 -2.91 -13.72
C HIS A 152 17.96 -3.52 -12.33
N ALA A 153 17.50 -4.76 -12.16
CA ALA A 153 18.00 -5.60 -11.09
C ALA A 153 19.44 -5.98 -11.43
N ASN A 154 20.40 -5.40 -10.73
CA ASN A 154 21.80 -5.81 -10.78
C ASN A 154 21.98 -7.12 -10.01
#